data_0cca8ff140af2dc21786409d68d652b5
#
_entry.id   0cca8ff140af2dc21786409d68d652b5
#
_cell.length_a   1.000
_cell.length_b   1.000
_cell.length_c   1.000
_cell.angle_alpha   90.00
_cell.angle_beta   90.00
_cell.angle_gamma   90.00
#
_symmetry.space_group_name_H-M   'P 1'
#
loop_
_entity.id
_entity.type
_entity.pdbx_description
1 polymer ?
#
loop_
_entity_poly.entity_id
_entity_poly.type
_entity_poly.pdbx_seq_one_letter_code
_entity_poly.pdbx_strand_id
1 'polypeptide(L)'
;IVMDIFSIIIVMIAGIGILNLLMMAVYERTREIGLLGAMGLKPRQIATTFILEGALIGVVGAVAGIAMGLAINLSFGKVGMDYSQFAGVTDYMALISGRVYPTLGVSKLFWRATVIAVIAALAAFVPAVIASRREPSEALHYV
;
A
#
# COMPACT_ATOMS: atom_id res chain seq x y z
N ILE A 1 20.90 1.10 -3.37
CA ILE A 1 20.75 -0.26 -2.78
C ILE A 1 20.10 -0.17 -1.40
N VAL A 2 20.70 0.55 -0.41
CA VAL A 2 20.14 0.64 0.97
C VAL A 2 18.74 1.25 0.97
N MET A 3 18.51 2.35 0.28
CA MET A 3 17.19 3.01 0.16
C MET A 3 16.16 2.13 -0.56
N ASP A 4 16.58 1.30 -1.50
CA ASP A 4 15.68 0.39 -2.21
C ASP A 4 15.24 -0.76 -1.29
N ILE A 5 16.16 -1.27 -0.45
CA ILE A 5 15.83 -2.29 0.57
C ILE A 5 14.82 -1.73 1.58
N PHE A 6 15.05 -0.54 2.12
CA PHE A 6 14.09 0.11 3.03
C PHE A 6 12.73 0.33 2.36
N SER A 7 12.71 0.76 1.09
CA SER A 7 11.46 0.92 0.35
C SER A 7 10.70 -0.39 0.22
N ILE A 8 11.38 -1.49 -0.08
CA ILE A 8 10.75 -2.82 -0.18
C ILE A 8 10.15 -3.25 1.16
N ILE A 9 10.89 -3.08 2.27
CA ILE A 9 10.41 -3.41 3.60
C ILE A 9 9.14 -2.61 3.94
N ILE A 10 9.14 -1.30 3.71
CA ILE A 10 7.98 -0.44 3.97
C ILE A 10 6.77 -0.88 3.15
N VAL A 11 6.97 -1.20 1.87
CA VAL A 11 5.89 -1.64 0.99
C VAL A 11 5.36 -3.02 1.39
N MET A 12 6.21 -3.92 1.86
CA MET A 12 5.80 -5.22 2.42
C MET A 12 4.94 -5.05 3.67
N ILE A 13 5.33 -4.17 4.59
CA ILE A 13 4.54 -3.85 5.79
C ILE A 13 3.18 -3.26 5.41
N ALA A 14 3.14 -2.35 4.44
CA ALA A 14 1.89 -1.80 3.92
C ALA A 14 1.00 -2.88 3.29
N GLY A 15 1.58 -3.83 2.55
CA GLY A 15 0.86 -4.98 1.99
C GLY A 15 0.20 -5.85 3.06
N ILE A 16 0.89 -6.11 4.17
CA ILE A 16 0.32 -6.84 5.33
C ILE A 16 -0.86 -6.05 5.93
N GLY A 17 -0.73 -4.72 6.03
CA GLY A 17 -1.83 -3.87 6.50
C GLY A 17 -3.08 -3.96 5.62
N ILE A 18 -2.91 -3.92 4.29
CA ILE A 18 -4.00 -4.08 3.32
C ILE A 18 -4.63 -5.48 3.43
N LEU A 19 -3.82 -6.52 3.56
CA LEU A 19 -4.29 -7.90 3.75
C LEU A 19 -5.17 -7.99 5.00
N ASN A 20 -4.72 -7.48 6.14
CA ASN A 20 -5.47 -7.51 7.39
C ASN A 20 -6.79 -6.72 7.28
N LEU A 21 -6.77 -5.54 6.66
CA LEU A 21 -7.97 -4.72 6.43
C LEU A 21 -9.00 -5.48 5.59
N LEU A 22 -8.57 -6.07 4.48
CA LEU A 22 -9.48 -6.81 3.59
C LEU A 22 -9.95 -8.12 4.20
N MET A 23 -9.13 -8.80 5.01
CA MET A 23 -9.57 -9.98 5.77
C MET A 23 -10.68 -9.61 6.75
N MET A 24 -10.54 -8.51 7.47
CA MET A 24 -11.58 -8.01 8.38
C MET A 24 -12.86 -7.69 7.60
N ALA A 25 -12.76 -6.99 6.47
CA ALA A 25 -13.90 -6.68 5.61
C ALA A 25 -14.63 -7.94 5.10
N VAL A 26 -13.90 -9.01 4.76
CA VAL A 26 -14.49 -10.31 4.38
C VAL A 26 -15.29 -10.92 5.53
N TYR A 27 -14.75 -10.88 6.76
CA TYR A 27 -15.44 -11.43 7.93
C TYR A 27 -16.68 -10.61 8.28
N GLU A 28 -16.61 -9.29 8.25
CA GLU A 28 -17.75 -8.40 8.54
C GLU A 28 -18.88 -8.55 7.52
N ARG A 29 -18.55 -8.77 6.23
CA ARG A 29 -19.51 -8.89 5.14
C ARG A 29 -19.82 -10.33 4.74
N THR A 30 -19.51 -11.31 5.58
CA THR A 30 -19.72 -12.75 5.28
C THR A 30 -21.15 -13.05 4.86
N ARG A 31 -22.15 -12.45 5.52
CA ARG A 31 -23.57 -12.65 5.20
C ARG A 31 -23.94 -12.08 3.81
N GLU A 32 -23.42 -10.90 3.47
CA GLU A 32 -23.63 -10.26 2.16
C GLU A 32 -23.02 -11.10 1.04
N ILE A 33 -21.79 -11.61 1.27
CA ILE A 33 -21.08 -12.50 0.35
C ILE A 33 -21.89 -13.78 0.11
N GLY A 34 -22.42 -14.38 1.17
CA GLY A 34 -23.27 -15.56 1.07
C GLY A 34 -24.55 -15.29 0.28
N LEU A 35 -25.19 -14.14 0.49
CA LEU A 35 -26.37 -13.72 -0.25
C LEU A 35 -26.07 -13.54 -1.75
N LEU A 36 -24.94 -12.92 -2.09
CA LEU A 36 -24.49 -12.77 -3.48
C LEU A 36 -24.28 -14.14 -4.15
N GLY A 37 -23.67 -15.08 -3.42
CA GLY A 37 -23.53 -16.46 -3.87
C GLY A 37 -24.87 -17.17 -4.09
N ALA A 38 -25.84 -16.98 -3.17
CA ALA A 38 -27.19 -17.54 -3.30
C ALA A 38 -27.98 -16.96 -4.49
N MET A 39 -27.70 -15.70 -4.87
CA MET A 39 -28.25 -15.05 -6.07
C MET A 39 -27.57 -15.51 -7.38
N GLY A 40 -26.59 -16.42 -7.30
CA GLY A 40 -25.95 -17.03 -8.47
C GLY A 40 -24.67 -16.34 -8.94
N LEU A 41 -24.08 -15.44 -8.16
CA LEU A 41 -22.75 -14.92 -8.47
C LEU A 41 -21.72 -16.05 -8.41
N LYS A 42 -20.88 -16.11 -9.46
CA LYS A 42 -19.80 -17.10 -9.51
C LYS A 42 -18.69 -16.69 -8.53
N PRO A 43 -17.99 -17.66 -7.90
CA PRO A 43 -16.87 -17.40 -7.00
C PRO A 43 -15.82 -16.44 -7.57
N ARG A 44 -15.54 -16.57 -8.87
CA ARG A 44 -14.61 -15.67 -9.56
C ARG A 44 -15.06 -14.21 -9.57
N GLN A 45 -16.34 -13.94 -9.67
CA GLN A 45 -16.89 -12.58 -9.67
C GLN A 45 -16.75 -11.96 -8.29
N ILE A 46 -17.02 -12.73 -7.23
CA ILE A 46 -16.80 -12.30 -5.85
C ILE A 46 -15.31 -12.01 -5.61
N ALA A 47 -14.42 -12.93 -6.00
CA ALA A 47 -12.97 -12.71 -5.87
C ALA A 47 -12.51 -11.45 -6.62
N THR A 48 -13.00 -11.24 -7.84
CA THR A 48 -12.62 -10.05 -8.64
C THR A 48 -13.00 -8.75 -7.95
N THR A 49 -14.16 -8.71 -7.28
CA THR A 49 -14.60 -7.52 -6.52
C THR A 49 -13.60 -7.16 -5.43
N PHE A 50 -13.16 -8.12 -4.63
CA PHE A 50 -12.16 -7.89 -3.57
C PHE A 50 -10.78 -7.52 -4.11
N ILE A 51 -10.35 -8.11 -5.25
CA ILE A 51 -9.09 -7.74 -5.90
C ILE A 51 -9.16 -6.30 -6.41
N LEU A 52 -10.29 -5.91 -7.02
CA LEU A 52 -10.49 -4.53 -7.48
C LEU A 52 -10.54 -3.54 -6.32
N GLU A 53 -11.17 -3.90 -5.21
CA GLU A 53 -11.19 -3.09 -3.98
C GLU A 53 -9.77 -2.87 -3.45
N GLY A 54 -8.96 -3.92 -3.33
CA GLY A 54 -7.56 -3.82 -2.93
C GLY A 54 -6.71 -3.00 -3.92
N ALA A 55 -6.91 -3.19 -5.22
CA ALA A 55 -6.22 -2.40 -6.24
C ALA A 55 -6.59 -0.91 -6.17
N LEU A 56 -7.87 -0.58 -5.94
CA LEU A 56 -8.34 0.80 -5.76
C LEU A 56 -7.71 1.45 -4.51
N ILE A 57 -7.68 0.73 -3.39
CA ILE A 57 -7.00 1.20 -2.17
C ILE A 57 -5.53 1.51 -2.47
N GLY A 58 -4.85 0.61 -3.19
CA GLY A 58 -3.46 0.80 -3.61
C GLY A 58 -3.26 2.03 -4.49
N VAL A 59 -4.14 2.25 -5.47
CA VAL A 59 -4.08 3.41 -6.38
C VAL A 59 -4.34 4.71 -5.62
N VAL A 60 -5.38 4.76 -4.78
CA VAL A 60 -5.70 5.95 -3.97
C VAL A 60 -4.56 6.26 -3.02
N GLY A 61 -4.00 5.24 -2.35
CA GLY A 61 -2.84 5.39 -1.49
C GLY A 61 -1.60 5.89 -2.23
N ALA A 62 -1.36 5.37 -3.44
CA ALA A 62 -0.25 5.82 -4.28
C ALA A 62 -0.40 7.29 -4.70
N VAL A 63 -1.60 7.72 -5.12
CA VAL A 63 -1.87 9.11 -5.49
C VAL A 63 -1.69 10.05 -4.29
N ALA A 64 -2.26 9.69 -3.14
CA ALA A 64 -2.10 10.47 -1.92
C ALA A 64 -0.63 10.54 -1.47
N GLY A 65 0.10 9.41 -1.54
CA GLY A 65 1.53 9.35 -1.22
C GLY A 65 2.39 10.21 -2.16
N ILE A 66 2.08 10.20 -3.46
CA ILE A 66 2.74 11.07 -4.45
C ILE A 66 2.48 12.53 -4.11
N ALA A 67 1.23 12.91 -3.86
CA ALA A 67 0.87 14.30 -3.54
C ALA A 67 1.60 14.80 -2.28
N MET A 68 1.58 14.00 -1.20
CA MET A 68 2.31 14.32 0.03
C MET A 68 3.82 14.37 -0.17
N GLY A 69 4.39 13.40 -0.89
CA GLY A 69 5.82 13.34 -1.19
C GLY A 69 6.29 14.55 -2.00
N LEU A 70 5.49 14.98 -2.99
CA LEU A 70 5.76 16.19 -3.76
C LEU A 70 5.71 17.44 -2.89
N ALA A 71 4.68 17.58 -2.05
CA ALA A 71 4.54 18.73 -1.15
C ALA A 71 5.73 18.85 -0.19
N ILE A 72 6.14 17.73 0.42
CA ILE A 72 7.30 17.68 1.31
C ILE A 72 8.59 18.02 0.54
N ASN A 73 8.78 17.39 -0.63
CA ASN A 73 9.98 17.63 -1.43
C ASN A 73 10.10 19.09 -1.89
N LEU A 74 9.00 19.71 -2.33
CA LEU A 74 8.98 21.12 -2.72
C LEU A 74 9.30 22.05 -1.54
N SER A 75 8.82 21.73 -0.34
CA SER A 75 9.08 22.50 0.87
C SER A 75 10.57 22.41 1.24
N PHE A 76 11.13 21.20 1.31
CA PHE A 76 12.55 21.01 1.62
C PHE A 76 13.49 21.42 0.47
N GLY A 77 13.02 21.34 -0.78
CA GLY A 77 13.77 21.81 -1.93
C GLY A 77 14.01 23.32 -1.93
N LYS A 78 13.10 24.10 -1.30
CA LYS A 78 13.26 25.56 -1.16
C LYS A 78 14.14 25.95 0.02
N VAL A 79 14.04 25.24 1.13
CA VAL A 79 14.75 25.57 2.38
C VAL A 79 16.14 24.94 2.44
N GLY A 80 16.30 23.75 1.82
CA GLY A 80 17.49 22.90 1.99
C GLY A 80 17.55 22.29 3.39
N MET A 81 18.09 21.09 3.51
CA MET A 81 18.37 20.49 4.81
C MET A 81 19.80 20.80 5.21
N ASP A 82 19.95 21.49 6.35
CA ASP A 82 21.24 21.81 6.92
C ASP A 82 21.71 20.66 7.83
N TYR A 83 22.66 19.90 7.35
CA TYR A 83 23.25 18.77 8.10
C TYR A 83 24.42 19.19 8.99
N SER A 84 24.82 20.47 9.01
CA SER A 84 25.95 20.95 9.78
C SER A 84 25.80 20.71 11.29
N GLN A 85 24.56 20.69 11.80
CA GLN A 85 24.26 20.39 13.21
C GLN A 85 24.52 18.92 13.60
N PHE A 86 24.57 18.03 12.62
CA PHE A 86 24.82 16.59 12.84
C PHE A 86 26.28 16.21 12.56
N ALA A 87 27.14 17.15 12.16
CA ALA A 87 28.56 16.92 11.84
C ALA A 87 29.40 16.36 13.02
N GLY A 88 28.91 16.55 14.26
CA GLY A 88 29.58 16.01 15.46
C GLY A 88 29.20 14.57 15.83
N VAL A 89 28.21 13.95 15.11
CA VAL A 89 27.67 12.63 15.48
C VAL A 89 28.43 11.50 14.80
N THR A 90 28.93 11.72 13.58
CA THR A 90 29.76 10.73 12.87
C THR A 90 30.72 11.44 11.92
N ASP A 91 31.97 10.92 11.82
CA ASP A 91 32.99 11.43 10.90
C ASP A 91 32.53 11.47 9.43
N TYR A 92 31.59 10.61 9.03
CA TYR A 92 30.99 10.62 7.71
C TYR A 92 30.07 11.82 7.46
N MET A 93 29.39 12.34 8.47
CA MET A 93 28.54 13.54 8.37
C MET A 93 29.38 14.83 8.28
N ALA A 94 30.62 14.84 8.80
CA ALA A 94 31.55 15.96 8.66
C ALA A 94 31.98 16.19 7.20
N LEU A 95 31.90 15.16 6.35
CA LEU A 95 32.20 15.27 4.91
C LEU A 95 31.05 15.92 4.11
N ILE A 96 29.85 16.00 4.69
CA ILE A 96 28.69 16.66 4.10
C ILE A 96 28.61 18.07 4.68
N SER A 97 29.57 18.90 4.34
CA SER A 97 29.55 20.32 4.71
C SER A 97 28.67 21.09 3.71
N GLY A 98 27.45 21.40 4.12
CA GLY A 98 26.56 22.22 3.29
C GLY A 98 25.09 21.83 3.36
N ARG A 99 24.25 22.60 2.65
CA ARG A 99 22.84 22.32 2.48
C ARG A 99 22.63 21.27 1.39
N VAL A 100 21.96 20.19 1.74
CA VAL A 100 21.57 19.14 0.80
C VAL A 100 20.16 19.45 0.30
N TYR A 101 20.01 19.49 -1.02
CA TYR A 101 18.72 19.70 -1.66
C TYR A 101 18.20 18.36 -2.20
N PRO A 102 16.98 17.97 -1.83
CA PRO A 102 16.40 16.75 -2.37
C PRO A 102 16.11 16.89 -3.86
N THR A 103 16.59 15.95 -4.67
CA THR A 103 16.29 15.89 -6.10
C THR A 103 15.18 14.90 -6.39
N LEU A 104 14.12 15.36 -7.05
CA LEU A 104 13.02 14.51 -7.50
C LEU A 104 13.39 13.70 -8.73
N GLY A 105 13.51 12.40 -8.56
CA GLY A 105 13.51 11.47 -9.68
C GLY A 105 12.07 11.12 -10.09
N VAL A 106 11.43 11.93 -10.93
CA VAL A 106 10.01 11.74 -11.34
C VAL A 106 9.78 10.33 -11.90
N SER A 107 10.70 9.81 -12.67
CA SER A 107 10.64 8.44 -13.21
C SER A 107 10.58 7.37 -12.10
N LYS A 108 11.37 7.53 -11.04
CA LYS A 108 11.36 6.60 -9.89
C LYS A 108 10.06 6.67 -9.10
N LEU A 109 9.39 7.83 -9.10
CA LEU A 109 8.13 8.04 -8.41
C LEU A 109 7.01 7.18 -9.03
N PHE A 110 6.88 7.23 -10.35
CA PHE A 110 5.90 6.41 -11.08
C PHE A 110 6.17 4.91 -10.92
N TRP A 111 7.43 4.49 -11.00
CA TRP A 111 7.81 3.11 -10.79
C TRP A 111 7.39 2.62 -9.38
N ARG A 112 7.71 3.38 -8.35
CA ARG A 112 7.33 3.04 -6.97
C ARG A 112 5.82 3.00 -6.77
N ALA A 113 5.08 3.94 -7.33
CA ALA A 113 3.61 3.94 -7.29
C ALA A 113 3.02 2.68 -7.93
N THR A 114 3.56 2.27 -9.08
CA THR A 114 3.15 1.02 -9.76
C THR A 114 3.45 -0.21 -8.89
N VAL A 115 4.63 -0.28 -8.28
CA VAL A 115 4.99 -1.38 -7.36
C VAL A 115 4.03 -1.45 -6.18
N ILE A 116 3.68 -0.32 -5.57
CA ILE A 116 2.72 -0.27 -4.46
C ILE A 116 1.34 -0.79 -4.91
N ALA A 117 0.83 -0.34 -6.05
CA ALA A 117 -0.46 -0.78 -6.57
C ALA A 117 -0.48 -2.30 -6.86
N VAL A 118 0.61 -2.82 -7.42
CA VAL A 118 0.74 -4.26 -7.68
C VAL A 118 0.76 -5.06 -6.37
N ILE A 119 1.53 -4.63 -5.38
CA ILE A 119 1.61 -5.32 -4.07
C ILE A 119 0.27 -5.24 -3.35
N ALA A 120 -0.46 -4.12 -3.43
CA ALA A 120 -1.81 -4.00 -2.90
C ALA A 120 -2.79 -4.99 -3.54
N ALA A 121 -2.74 -5.13 -4.86
CA ALA A 121 -3.55 -6.11 -5.59
C ALA A 121 -3.18 -7.56 -5.21
N LEU A 122 -1.89 -7.86 -5.04
CA LEU A 122 -1.42 -9.18 -4.60
C LEU A 122 -1.84 -9.47 -3.15
N ALA A 123 -1.75 -8.50 -2.25
CA ALA A 123 -2.20 -8.64 -0.87
C ALA A 123 -3.72 -8.92 -0.79
N ALA A 124 -4.51 -8.36 -1.71
CA ALA A 124 -5.94 -8.60 -1.82
C ALA A 124 -6.30 -10.01 -2.33
N PHE A 125 -5.34 -10.73 -2.92
CA PHE A 125 -5.61 -12.05 -3.52
C PHE A 125 -6.04 -13.09 -2.47
N VAL A 126 -5.39 -13.11 -1.30
CA VAL A 126 -5.70 -14.06 -0.23
C VAL A 126 -7.13 -13.86 0.30
N PRO A 127 -7.53 -12.66 0.76
CA PRO A 127 -8.91 -12.42 1.21
C PRO A 127 -9.93 -12.65 0.08
N ALA A 128 -9.61 -12.31 -1.17
CA ALA A 128 -10.49 -12.55 -2.31
C ALA A 128 -10.79 -14.04 -2.53
N VAL A 129 -9.78 -14.89 -2.42
CA VAL A 129 -9.95 -16.35 -2.53
C VAL A 129 -10.79 -16.88 -1.36
N ILE A 130 -10.54 -16.40 -0.14
CA ILE A 130 -11.31 -16.81 1.05
C ILE A 130 -12.77 -16.40 0.89
N ALA A 131 -13.03 -15.14 0.47
CA ALA A 131 -14.40 -14.66 0.21
C ALA A 131 -15.10 -15.50 -0.84
N SER A 132 -14.43 -15.87 -1.93
CA SER A 132 -15.01 -16.62 -3.05
C SER A 132 -15.35 -18.07 -2.72
N ARG A 133 -14.75 -18.64 -1.68
CA ARG A 133 -14.96 -20.04 -1.25
C ARG A 133 -15.96 -20.19 -0.11
N ARG A 134 -16.55 -19.10 0.40
CA ARG A 134 -17.59 -19.16 1.43
C ARG A 134 -18.85 -19.79 0.87
N GLU A 135 -19.32 -20.86 1.51
CA GLU A 135 -20.55 -21.52 1.14
C GLU A 135 -21.76 -20.70 1.62
N PRO A 136 -22.80 -20.52 0.79
CA PRO A 136 -24.01 -19.78 1.18
C PRO A 136 -24.71 -20.34 2.42
N SER A 137 -24.61 -21.65 2.63
CA SER A 137 -25.20 -22.34 3.78
C SER A 137 -24.52 -21.98 5.12
N GLU A 138 -23.21 -21.81 5.15
CA GLU A 138 -22.49 -21.38 6.35
C GLU A 138 -22.73 -19.90 6.66
N ALA A 139 -22.84 -19.06 5.63
CA ALA A 139 -23.05 -17.63 5.79
C ALA A 139 -24.41 -17.27 6.43
N LEU A 140 -25.44 -18.12 6.25
CA LEU A 140 -26.78 -17.91 6.80
C LEU A 140 -26.92 -18.40 8.25
N HIS A 141 -26.01 -19.22 8.75
CA HIS A 141 -26.01 -19.76 10.12
C HIS A 141 -25.07 -18.99 11.08
N TYR A 142 -24.42 -17.94 10.60
CA TYR A 142 -23.59 -17.09 11.45
C TYR A 142 -24.50 -16.11 12.23
N VAL A 143 -24.89 -16.52 13.44
CA VAL A 143 -25.60 -15.70 14.44
C VAL A 143 -24.60 -15.14 15.41
#